data_977e8626b8d9470ca5863572bc9b34e5
#
_entry.id   977e8626b8d9470ca5863572bc9b34e5
#
_cell.length_a   1.000
_cell.length_b   1.000
_cell.length_c   1.000
_cell.angle_alpha   90.00
_cell.angle_beta   90.00
_cell.angle_gamma   90.00
#
_symmetry.space_group_name_H-M   'P 1'
#
loop_
_entity.id
_entity.type
_entity.pdbx_description
1 polymer ?
#
loop_
_entity_poly.entity_id
_entity_poly.type
_entity_poly.pdbx_seq_one_letter_code
_entity_poly.pdbx_strand_id
1 'polypeptide(L)'
;MLKETSLYAESWNVAWRQKSRGSILSDKKTEFNVIKNAFRYWAADPFVFEHGEKTYIFAELYDYVKCKGCLGYYELSSSSPKWVSVIEEDYHLSYPYIFENKEGIFIMPESGANKDLTLYKAVSFPDKWEKVDVLRKNVQYGDTTPFEWEDHKYALTYDVENVNYKLVLLDLENEDKDREISCQNINCRRPAGAVFLLEGKWIRPAQDCEKGYGKGLYFYEFQMDEHGEYSEKTCEMLSPEQLSLSYKLYRDG
;
A
#
# COMPACT_ATOMS: atom_id res chain seq x y z
N MET A 1 -21.94 -36.09 11.56
CA MET A 1 -22.22 -34.83 10.83
C MET A 1 -20.99 -33.96 10.98
N LEU A 2 -20.03 -34.10 10.03
CA LEU A 2 -18.84 -33.27 9.96
C LEU A 2 -19.30 -31.89 9.46
N LYS A 3 -19.10 -30.84 10.24
CA LYS A 3 -19.25 -29.47 9.75
C LYS A 3 -18.26 -29.27 8.62
N GLU A 4 -18.74 -28.98 7.43
CA GLU A 4 -17.92 -28.40 6.38
C GLU A 4 -17.36 -27.07 6.89
N THR A 5 -16.14 -27.10 7.39
CA THR A 5 -15.35 -25.90 7.56
C THR A 5 -15.00 -25.43 6.16
N SER A 6 -15.58 -24.32 5.75
CA SER A 6 -15.24 -23.64 4.49
C SER A 6 -13.73 -23.41 4.45
N LEU A 7 -13.04 -24.13 3.59
CA LEU A 7 -11.60 -24.01 3.29
C LEU A 7 -11.29 -22.85 2.32
N TYR A 8 -12.16 -21.88 2.22
CA TYR A 8 -11.88 -20.69 1.42
C TYR A 8 -11.07 -19.71 2.25
N ALA A 9 -9.75 -19.80 2.12
CA ALA A 9 -8.88 -18.69 2.51
C ALA A 9 -9.28 -17.47 1.70
N GLU A 10 -9.45 -16.33 2.33
CA GLU A 10 -9.60 -15.06 1.62
C GLU A 10 -8.43 -14.91 0.67
N SER A 11 -8.68 -14.63 -0.60
CA SER A 11 -7.66 -14.39 -1.60
C SER A 11 -7.90 -13.05 -2.25
N TRP A 12 -6.81 -12.33 -2.53
CA TRP A 12 -6.83 -11.03 -3.20
C TRP A 12 -6.30 -11.18 -4.62
N ASN A 13 -6.70 -10.26 -5.49
CA ASN A 13 -6.16 -10.12 -6.83
C ASN A 13 -5.83 -8.66 -7.09
N VAL A 14 -4.72 -8.42 -7.75
CA VAL A 14 -4.37 -7.09 -8.24
C VAL A 14 -5.09 -6.83 -9.56
N ALA A 15 -5.66 -5.64 -9.67
CA ALA A 15 -6.21 -5.14 -10.92
C ALA A 15 -5.63 -3.77 -11.26
N TRP A 16 -5.43 -3.48 -12.53
CA TRP A 16 -4.88 -2.23 -13.00
C TRP A 16 -5.69 -1.66 -14.16
N ARG A 17 -5.60 -0.35 -14.35
CA ARG A 17 -6.13 0.33 -15.52
C ARG A 17 -5.22 1.48 -15.92
N GLN A 18 -5.25 1.83 -17.20
CA GLN A 18 -4.53 3.01 -17.64
C GLN A 18 -5.24 4.27 -17.13
N LYS A 19 -4.48 5.24 -16.62
CA LYS A 19 -5.02 6.52 -16.18
C LYS A 19 -5.63 7.25 -17.37
N SER A 20 -6.89 7.65 -17.28
CA SER A 20 -7.50 8.54 -18.24
C SER A 20 -6.95 9.96 -18.11
N ARG A 21 -7.16 10.80 -19.14
CA ARG A 21 -6.74 12.22 -19.11
C ARG A 21 -7.50 13.07 -18.08
N GLY A 22 -8.57 12.55 -17.51
CA GLY A 22 -9.34 13.20 -16.44
C GLY A 22 -8.81 12.93 -15.04
N SER A 23 -9.51 13.45 -14.04
CA SER A 23 -9.24 13.14 -12.64
C SER A 23 -9.34 11.63 -12.39
N ILE A 24 -8.40 11.07 -11.64
CA ILE A 24 -8.43 9.67 -11.22
C ILE A 24 -9.72 9.32 -10.48
N LEU A 25 -10.30 10.29 -9.79
CA LEU A 25 -11.53 10.14 -9.00
C LEU A 25 -12.79 10.20 -9.88
N SER A 26 -12.75 10.84 -11.04
CA SER A 26 -13.91 11.00 -11.93
C SER A 26 -14.07 9.89 -12.97
N ASP A 27 -13.01 9.12 -13.25
CA ASP A 27 -13.06 8.03 -14.23
C ASP A 27 -13.63 6.75 -13.61
N LYS A 28 -14.95 6.62 -13.68
CA LYS A 28 -15.72 5.43 -13.23
C LYS A 28 -16.02 4.45 -14.36
N LYS A 29 -15.55 4.71 -15.60
CA LYS A 29 -15.96 3.92 -16.79
C LYS A 29 -14.86 3.02 -17.35
N THR A 30 -13.58 3.32 -17.09
CA THR A 30 -12.49 2.51 -17.59
C THR A 30 -12.42 1.19 -16.83
N GLU A 31 -12.52 0.08 -17.56
CA GLU A 31 -12.45 -1.26 -16.98
C GLU A 31 -11.06 -1.57 -16.42
N PHE A 32 -11.04 -2.37 -15.37
CA PHE A 32 -9.82 -2.89 -14.78
C PHE A 32 -9.38 -4.19 -15.45
N ASN A 33 -8.09 -4.33 -15.68
CA ASN A 33 -7.44 -5.56 -16.10
C ASN A 33 -6.98 -6.32 -14.87
N VAL A 34 -7.60 -7.46 -14.60
CA VAL A 34 -7.23 -8.30 -13.45
C VAL A 34 -5.99 -9.13 -13.78
N ILE A 35 -4.98 -9.07 -12.93
CA ILE A 35 -3.80 -9.93 -12.99
C ILE A 35 -4.12 -11.25 -12.29
N LYS A 36 -3.95 -12.36 -13.02
CA LYS A 36 -4.18 -13.68 -12.43
C LYS A 36 -3.12 -14.00 -11.37
N ASN A 37 -3.57 -14.52 -10.25
CA ASN A 37 -2.69 -15.05 -9.23
C ASN A 37 -1.85 -16.23 -9.75
N ALA A 38 -0.67 -16.39 -9.20
CA ALA A 38 0.12 -17.60 -9.42
C ALA A 38 -0.45 -18.75 -8.57
N PHE A 39 -0.18 -20.02 -8.98
CA PHE A 39 -0.64 -21.19 -8.23
C PHE A 39 -0.25 -21.17 -6.74
N ARG A 40 0.90 -20.59 -6.42
CA ARG A 40 1.46 -20.55 -5.07
C ARG A 40 1.10 -19.27 -4.30
N TYR A 41 0.78 -18.17 -5.00
CA TYR A 41 0.63 -16.85 -4.42
C TYR A 41 -0.71 -16.23 -4.81
N TRP A 42 -1.32 -15.49 -3.88
CA TRP A 42 -2.21 -14.40 -4.24
C TRP A 42 -1.50 -13.05 -4.02
N ALA A 43 -1.92 -12.03 -4.74
CA ALA A 43 -1.28 -10.73 -4.73
C ALA A 43 -2.21 -9.64 -4.18
N ALA A 44 -1.66 -8.75 -3.33
CA ALA A 44 -2.34 -7.59 -2.75
C ALA A 44 -1.41 -6.36 -2.69
N ASP A 45 -1.94 -5.24 -2.23
CA ASP A 45 -1.21 -3.98 -1.96
C ASP A 45 -0.32 -3.52 -3.12
N PRO A 46 -0.90 -3.27 -4.31
CA PRO A 46 -0.10 -2.99 -5.51
C PRO A 46 0.44 -1.55 -5.52
N PHE A 47 1.72 -1.42 -5.89
CA PHE A 47 2.37 -0.16 -6.21
C PHE A 47 2.93 -0.18 -7.63
N VAL A 48 2.50 0.78 -8.47
CA VAL A 48 3.02 0.94 -9.83
C VAL A 48 4.34 1.69 -9.78
N PHE A 49 5.34 1.18 -10.51
CA PHE A 49 6.64 1.82 -10.61
C PHE A 49 7.14 1.76 -12.06
N GLU A 50 7.48 2.93 -12.62
CA GLU A 50 8.04 3.05 -13.95
C GLU A 50 9.57 3.17 -13.86
N HIS A 51 10.29 2.34 -14.61
CA HIS A 51 11.74 2.41 -14.69
C HIS A 51 12.22 2.11 -16.13
N GLY A 52 12.87 3.11 -16.73
CA GLY A 52 13.18 3.09 -18.15
C GLY A 52 11.89 3.08 -18.99
N GLU A 53 11.80 2.14 -19.93
CA GLU A 53 10.60 1.96 -20.78
C GLU A 53 9.64 0.89 -20.26
N LYS A 54 9.82 0.45 -19.01
CA LYS A 54 9.07 -0.65 -18.41
C LYS A 54 8.21 -0.17 -17.25
N THR A 55 7.04 -0.81 -17.15
CA THR A 55 6.11 -0.60 -16.04
C THR A 55 6.04 -1.87 -15.19
N TYR A 56 6.28 -1.72 -13.89
CA TYR A 56 6.23 -2.77 -12.89
C TYR A 56 5.07 -2.52 -11.92
N ILE A 57 4.49 -3.60 -11.42
CA ILE A 57 3.60 -3.56 -10.27
C ILE A 57 4.28 -4.36 -9.17
N PHE A 58 4.74 -3.68 -8.12
CA PHE A 58 5.20 -4.32 -6.90
C PHE A 58 4.01 -4.62 -6.00
N ALA A 59 4.01 -5.78 -5.35
CA ALA A 59 2.88 -6.22 -4.53
C ALA A 59 3.33 -7.15 -3.40
N GLU A 60 2.47 -7.29 -2.39
CA GLU A 60 2.52 -8.45 -1.51
C GLU A 60 2.19 -9.71 -2.32
N LEU A 61 2.98 -10.76 -2.13
CA LEU A 61 2.71 -12.11 -2.61
C LEU A 61 2.53 -13.02 -1.40
N TYR A 62 1.29 -13.33 -1.05
CA TYR A 62 1.03 -14.24 0.05
C TYR A 62 1.23 -15.69 -0.37
N ASP A 63 2.21 -16.33 0.24
CA ASP A 63 2.58 -17.72 -0.04
C ASP A 63 1.68 -18.67 0.75
N TYR A 64 0.83 -19.43 0.04
CA TYR A 64 -0.07 -20.41 0.65
C TYR A 64 0.65 -21.54 1.40
N VAL A 65 1.89 -21.87 1.00
CA VAL A 65 2.67 -22.94 1.63
C VAL A 65 3.34 -22.46 2.91
N LYS A 66 3.87 -21.22 2.89
CA LYS A 66 4.55 -20.62 4.03
C LYS A 66 3.61 -19.86 4.97
N CYS A 67 2.36 -19.64 4.53
CA CYS A 67 1.33 -18.89 5.26
C CYS A 67 1.79 -17.48 5.68
N LYS A 68 2.53 -16.79 4.80
CA LYS A 68 3.00 -15.42 5.01
C LYS A 68 3.22 -14.67 3.70
N GLY A 69 3.16 -13.35 3.77
CA GLY A 69 3.49 -12.47 2.66
C GLY A 69 5.00 -12.35 2.44
N CYS A 70 5.39 -12.23 1.18
CA CYS A 70 6.69 -11.78 0.71
C CYS A 70 6.47 -10.72 -0.37
N LEU A 71 7.50 -10.01 -0.80
CA LEU A 71 7.34 -8.98 -1.81
C LEU A 71 7.79 -9.48 -3.17
N GLY A 72 7.05 -9.05 -4.19
CA GLY A 72 7.38 -9.38 -5.55
C GLY A 72 6.89 -8.33 -6.54
N TYR A 73 7.15 -8.60 -7.81
CA TYR A 73 6.71 -7.72 -8.88
C TYR A 73 6.07 -8.49 -10.06
N TYR A 74 5.34 -7.74 -10.86
CA TYR A 74 4.80 -8.14 -12.14
C TYR A 74 5.19 -7.08 -13.19
N GLU A 75 5.93 -7.47 -14.24
CA GLU A 75 6.31 -6.56 -15.33
C GLU A 75 5.21 -6.55 -16.40
N LEU A 76 4.47 -5.44 -16.51
CA LEU A 76 3.35 -5.30 -17.46
C LEU A 76 3.79 -5.35 -18.93
N SER A 77 4.99 -4.87 -19.22
CA SER A 77 5.57 -4.79 -20.57
C SER A 77 6.22 -6.09 -21.05
N SER A 78 6.29 -7.12 -20.19
CA SER A 78 6.91 -8.40 -20.53
C SER A 78 6.10 -9.18 -21.57
N SER A 79 6.79 -9.87 -22.48
CA SER A 79 6.15 -10.81 -23.43
C SER A 79 5.60 -12.07 -22.74
N SER A 80 6.02 -12.36 -21.52
CA SER A 80 5.55 -13.49 -20.69
C SER A 80 5.43 -13.03 -19.25
N PRO A 81 4.45 -12.17 -18.94
CA PRO A 81 4.33 -11.54 -17.64
C PRO A 81 3.93 -12.58 -16.57
N LYS A 82 4.60 -12.51 -15.42
CA LYS A 82 4.34 -13.38 -14.27
C LYS A 82 4.75 -12.69 -12.97
N TRP A 83 4.21 -13.14 -11.86
CA TRP A 83 4.67 -12.74 -10.53
C TRP A 83 6.06 -13.33 -10.26
N VAL A 84 6.97 -12.50 -9.78
CA VAL A 84 8.35 -12.85 -9.38
C VAL A 84 8.56 -12.38 -7.96
N SER A 85 8.82 -13.30 -7.01
CA SER A 85 9.18 -12.96 -5.63
C SER A 85 10.62 -12.50 -5.56
N VAL A 86 10.89 -11.39 -4.83
CA VAL A 86 12.21 -10.74 -4.77
C VAL A 86 12.72 -10.43 -3.37
N ILE A 87 11.82 -10.21 -2.39
CA ILE A 87 12.19 -10.02 -0.98
C ILE A 87 11.37 -10.98 -0.15
N GLU A 88 12.04 -11.84 0.59
CA GLU A 88 11.43 -12.79 1.49
C GLU A 88 12.22 -12.82 2.81
N GLU A 89 11.49 -12.68 3.93
CA GLU A 89 12.03 -12.75 5.28
C GLU A 89 11.39 -13.91 6.06
N ASP A 90 11.86 -14.19 7.26
CA ASP A 90 11.25 -15.20 8.13
C ASP A 90 9.91 -14.76 8.70
N TYR A 91 9.57 -13.49 8.58
CA TYR A 91 8.33 -12.85 8.99
C TYR A 91 7.52 -12.35 7.78
N HIS A 92 6.27 -11.96 8.02
CA HIS A 92 5.37 -11.43 7.00
C HIS A 92 5.80 -10.04 6.53
N LEU A 93 5.79 -9.84 5.20
CA LEU A 93 5.97 -8.56 4.54
C LEU A 93 4.78 -8.27 3.64
N SER A 94 4.28 -7.03 3.68
CA SER A 94 3.20 -6.52 2.83
C SER A 94 3.45 -5.06 2.44
N TYR A 95 2.54 -4.43 1.72
CA TYR A 95 2.53 -3.02 1.37
C TYR A 95 3.88 -2.48 0.88
N PRO A 96 4.41 -2.94 -0.26
CA PRO A 96 5.74 -2.60 -0.74
C PRO A 96 5.81 -1.19 -1.33
N TYR A 97 5.83 -0.15 -0.49
CA TYR A 97 5.97 1.22 -0.96
C TYR A 97 7.32 1.39 -1.64
N ILE A 98 7.30 1.49 -2.97
CA ILE A 98 8.50 1.63 -3.79
C ILE A 98 8.69 3.07 -4.24
N PHE A 99 9.93 3.57 -4.18
CA PHE A 99 10.29 4.92 -4.61
C PHE A 99 11.74 4.99 -5.08
N GLU A 100 12.06 6.04 -5.83
CA GLU A 100 13.41 6.34 -6.30
C GLU A 100 13.85 7.73 -5.81
N ASN A 101 15.11 7.84 -5.43
CA ASN A 101 15.77 9.10 -5.11
C ASN A 101 17.20 9.13 -5.70
N LYS A 102 17.99 10.15 -5.35
CA LYS A 102 19.38 10.31 -5.85
C LYS A 102 20.31 9.15 -5.47
N GLU A 103 19.96 8.39 -4.44
CA GLU A 103 20.77 7.28 -3.91
C GLU A 103 20.37 5.93 -4.53
N GLY A 104 19.24 5.85 -5.22
CA GLY A 104 18.76 4.66 -5.91
C GLY A 104 17.28 4.36 -5.70
N ILE A 105 16.90 3.11 -5.93
CA ILE A 105 15.53 2.61 -5.81
C ILE A 105 15.39 1.88 -4.48
N PHE A 106 14.32 2.19 -3.75
CA PHE A 106 14.05 1.68 -2.41
C PHE A 106 12.65 1.10 -2.30
N ILE A 107 12.48 0.15 -1.39
CA ILE A 107 11.18 -0.34 -0.90
C ILE A 107 11.13 -0.17 0.61
N MET A 108 10.03 0.45 1.09
CA MET A 108 9.65 0.53 2.50
C MET A 108 8.39 -0.31 2.68
N PRO A 109 8.51 -1.56 3.12
CA PRO A 109 7.34 -2.42 3.30
C PRO A 109 6.71 -2.25 4.68
N GLU A 110 5.51 -2.76 4.84
CA GLU A 110 5.01 -3.14 6.15
C GLU A 110 5.84 -4.33 6.67
N SER A 111 6.52 -4.13 7.79
CA SER A 111 7.35 -5.12 8.50
C SER A 111 6.99 -5.24 9.99
N GLY A 112 5.79 -4.79 10.36
CA GLY A 112 5.29 -4.77 11.74
C GLY A 112 5.28 -6.14 12.43
N ALA A 113 5.24 -7.25 11.68
CA ALA A 113 5.39 -8.59 12.22
C ALA A 113 6.78 -8.82 12.87
N ASN A 114 7.83 -8.10 12.42
CA ASN A 114 9.16 -8.07 13.04
C ASN A 114 9.33 -6.91 14.03
N LYS A 115 8.27 -6.15 14.29
CA LYS A 115 8.28 -4.97 15.19
C LYS A 115 9.27 -3.89 14.77
N ASP A 116 9.41 -3.67 13.47
CA ASP A 116 10.25 -2.61 12.92
C ASP A 116 9.64 -1.97 11.66
N LEU A 117 10.18 -0.83 11.26
CA LEU A 117 9.97 -0.21 9.96
C LEU A 117 11.29 -0.27 9.21
N THR A 118 11.34 -1.09 8.18
CA THR A 118 12.57 -1.45 7.47
C THR A 118 12.65 -0.79 6.10
N LEU A 119 13.86 -0.49 5.64
CA LEU A 119 14.16 0.02 4.31
C LEU A 119 15.03 -0.98 3.53
N TYR A 120 14.60 -1.31 2.32
CA TYR A 120 15.37 -2.11 1.35
C TYR A 120 15.82 -1.25 0.19
N LYS A 121 17.01 -1.53 -0.35
CA LYS A 121 17.58 -0.86 -1.52
C LYS A 121 17.82 -1.89 -2.63
N ALA A 122 17.53 -1.50 -3.87
CA ALA A 122 17.87 -2.32 -5.03
C ALA A 122 19.40 -2.37 -5.21
N VAL A 123 19.94 -3.59 -5.21
CA VAL A 123 21.32 -3.88 -5.62
C VAL A 123 21.37 -4.07 -7.14
N SER A 124 20.35 -4.73 -7.68
CA SER A 124 20.13 -4.90 -9.12
C SER A 124 18.63 -4.94 -9.37
N PHE A 125 18.06 -3.84 -9.82
CA PHE A 125 16.62 -3.70 -10.10
C PHE A 125 16.21 -4.55 -11.32
N PRO A 126 15.06 -5.24 -11.27
CA PRO A 126 14.12 -5.34 -10.16
C PRO A 126 14.37 -6.51 -9.21
N ASP A 127 15.39 -7.36 -9.44
CA ASP A 127 15.48 -8.72 -8.91
C ASP A 127 16.21 -8.85 -7.57
N LYS A 128 17.16 -7.94 -7.27
CA LYS A 128 18.03 -8.08 -6.08
C LYS A 128 17.94 -6.88 -5.17
N TRP A 129 17.64 -7.16 -3.91
CA TRP A 129 17.43 -6.17 -2.86
C TRP A 129 18.24 -6.51 -1.62
N GLU A 130 18.66 -5.50 -0.89
CA GLU A 130 19.30 -5.64 0.42
C GLU A 130 18.63 -4.74 1.46
N LYS A 131 18.54 -5.21 2.70
CA LYS A 131 18.11 -4.41 3.84
C LYS A 131 19.21 -3.42 4.16
N VAL A 132 18.91 -2.12 4.10
CA VAL A 132 19.91 -1.05 4.31
C VAL A 132 19.70 -0.27 5.58
N ASP A 133 18.46 -0.25 6.12
CA ASP A 133 18.17 0.49 7.34
C ASP A 133 16.96 -0.07 8.09
N VAL A 134 16.86 0.29 9.37
CA VAL A 134 15.69 0.12 10.24
C VAL A 134 15.32 1.48 10.79
N LEU A 135 14.35 2.12 10.17
CA LEU A 135 13.94 3.51 10.43
C LEU A 135 13.27 3.67 11.79
N ARG A 136 12.53 2.66 12.26
CA ARG A 136 11.90 2.61 13.58
C ARG A 136 11.99 1.20 14.15
N LYS A 137 12.19 1.09 15.46
CA LYS A 137 12.27 -0.18 16.19
C LYS A 137 11.19 -0.25 17.26
N ASN A 138 10.80 -1.49 17.59
CA ASN A 138 9.76 -1.77 18.59
C ASN A 138 8.41 -1.14 18.24
N VAL A 139 8.06 -1.12 16.96
CA VAL A 139 6.80 -0.59 16.43
C VAL A 139 6.06 -1.63 15.60
N GLN A 140 4.74 -1.57 15.60
CA GLN A 140 3.89 -2.37 14.71
C GLN A 140 3.13 -1.42 13.77
N TYR A 141 3.86 -0.87 12.80
CA TYR A 141 3.32 0.06 11.83
C TYR A 141 2.83 -0.69 10.59
N GLY A 142 1.61 -0.36 10.18
CA GLY A 142 0.98 -0.85 8.96
C GLY A 142 0.87 0.23 7.90
N ASP A 143 1.00 -0.16 6.64
CA ASP A 143 0.76 0.66 5.45
C ASP A 143 1.50 2.01 5.48
N THR A 144 2.77 2.01 5.89
CA THR A 144 3.58 3.23 5.98
C THR A 144 3.78 3.85 4.60
N THR A 145 3.33 5.08 4.45
CA THR A 145 3.27 5.81 3.18
C THR A 145 4.08 7.09 3.25
N PRO A 146 5.34 7.11 2.76
CA PRO A 146 6.17 8.29 2.69
C PRO A 146 5.64 9.35 1.74
N PHE A 147 5.92 10.61 2.07
CA PHE A 147 5.68 11.76 1.21
C PHE A 147 6.64 12.90 1.58
N GLU A 148 6.77 13.87 0.68
CA GLU A 148 7.59 15.05 0.90
C GLU A 148 6.69 16.28 0.96
N TRP A 149 6.91 17.13 1.97
CA TRP A 149 6.21 18.38 2.20
C TRP A 149 7.23 19.48 2.45
N GLU A 150 7.28 20.49 1.59
CA GLU A 150 8.21 21.62 1.71
C GLU A 150 9.67 21.17 1.94
N ASP A 151 10.17 20.29 1.09
CA ASP A 151 11.54 19.71 1.13
C ASP A 151 11.85 18.89 2.40
N HIS A 152 10.85 18.56 3.22
CA HIS A 152 10.99 17.71 4.40
C HIS A 152 10.25 16.36 4.22
N LYS A 153 10.82 15.29 4.74
CA LYS A 153 10.31 13.91 4.52
C LYS A 153 9.48 13.43 5.68
N TYR A 154 8.26 13.07 5.40
CA TYR A 154 7.31 12.51 6.34
C TYR A 154 6.81 11.15 5.88
N ALA A 155 6.12 10.42 6.77
CA ALA A 155 5.29 9.30 6.39
C ALA A 155 4.01 9.26 7.23
N LEU A 156 2.92 8.84 6.60
CA LEU A 156 1.70 8.45 7.31
C LEU A 156 1.73 6.95 7.57
N THR A 157 1.39 6.53 8.76
CA THR A 157 1.35 5.12 9.13
C THR A 157 0.21 4.81 10.08
N TYR A 158 -0.14 3.53 10.15
CA TYR A 158 -1.18 3.02 11.03
C TYR A 158 -0.54 2.21 12.16
N ASP A 159 -0.67 2.70 13.39
CA ASP A 159 -0.16 1.99 14.57
C ASP A 159 -1.16 0.91 14.99
N VAL A 160 -0.78 -0.36 14.82
CA VAL A 160 -1.61 -1.53 15.14
C VAL A 160 -1.38 -2.07 16.56
N GLU A 161 -0.34 -1.63 17.26
CA GLU A 161 -0.02 -2.10 18.61
C GLU A 161 -1.01 -1.58 19.65
N ASN A 162 -1.56 -0.39 19.42
CA ASN A 162 -2.55 0.21 20.30
C ASN A 162 -3.98 -0.20 19.93
N VAL A 163 -4.76 -0.63 20.93
CA VAL A 163 -6.17 -1.06 20.78
C VAL A 163 -7.05 -0.02 20.05
N ASN A 164 -6.62 1.22 20.01
CA ASN A 164 -7.32 2.34 19.36
C ASN A 164 -6.86 2.63 17.94
N TYR A 165 -5.91 1.87 17.40
CA TYR A 165 -5.47 1.97 16.01
C TYR A 165 -5.28 3.42 15.54
N LYS A 166 -4.09 3.97 15.76
CA LYS A 166 -3.82 5.40 15.53
C LYS A 166 -3.27 5.68 14.15
N LEU A 167 -3.67 6.80 13.56
CA LEU A 167 -2.94 7.37 12.45
C LEU A 167 -1.78 8.20 13.01
N VAL A 168 -0.56 7.90 12.56
CA VAL A 168 0.67 8.54 13.03
C VAL A 168 1.35 9.23 11.87
N LEU A 169 1.81 10.45 12.10
CA LEU A 169 2.71 11.17 11.22
C LEU A 169 4.14 10.97 11.73
N LEU A 170 4.95 10.30 10.92
CA LEU A 170 6.37 10.11 11.17
C LEU A 170 7.15 11.25 10.53
N ASP A 171 8.11 11.80 11.26
CA ASP A 171 9.16 12.65 10.72
C ASP A 171 10.35 11.75 10.36
N LEU A 172 10.60 11.52 9.05
CA LEU A 172 11.63 10.60 8.62
C LEU A 172 13.06 11.11 8.83
N GLU A 173 13.22 12.36 9.24
CA GLU A 173 14.50 12.99 9.55
C GLU A 173 14.75 13.13 11.07
N ASN A 174 13.68 13.05 11.89
CA ASN A 174 13.78 13.16 13.35
C ASN A 174 12.66 12.38 14.07
N GLU A 175 12.96 11.17 14.57
CA GLU A 175 11.98 10.30 15.23
C GLU A 175 11.34 10.89 16.50
N ASP A 176 12.00 11.83 17.18
CA ASP A 176 11.44 12.51 18.35
C ASP A 176 10.22 13.40 18.02
N LYS A 177 9.97 13.65 16.73
CA LYS A 177 8.82 14.41 16.23
C LYS A 177 7.68 13.55 15.72
N ASP A 178 7.81 12.23 15.79
CA ASP A 178 6.71 11.31 15.47
C ASP A 178 5.52 11.60 16.38
N ARG A 179 4.31 11.67 15.79
CA ARG A 179 3.12 12.02 16.56
C ARG A 179 1.84 11.41 16.01
N GLU A 180 0.94 11.12 16.92
CA GLU A 180 -0.44 10.82 16.55
C GLU A 180 -1.08 12.07 15.94
N ILE A 181 -1.82 11.88 14.85
CA ILE A 181 -2.61 12.92 14.21
C ILE A 181 -4.09 12.58 14.20
N SER A 182 -4.91 13.62 14.31
CA SER A 182 -6.36 13.46 14.22
C SER A 182 -6.77 13.27 12.77
N CYS A 183 -7.63 12.28 12.52
CA CYS A 183 -8.29 12.09 11.24
C CYS A 183 -9.78 12.37 11.34
N GLN A 184 -10.39 12.76 10.24
CA GLN A 184 -11.81 13.12 10.18
C GLN A 184 -12.73 11.92 10.46
N ASN A 185 -12.33 10.73 10.02
CA ASN A 185 -13.08 9.49 10.25
C ASN A 185 -12.16 8.42 10.85
N ILE A 186 -12.50 7.97 12.04
CA ILE A 186 -11.75 6.93 12.80
C ILE A 186 -11.65 5.59 12.03
N ASN A 187 -12.62 5.27 11.17
CA ASN A 187 -12.60 4.05 10.37
C ASN A 187 -11.70 4.16 9.13
N CYS A 188 -11.18 5.36 8.82
CA CYS A 188 -10.33 5.66 7.67
C CYS A 188 -8.92 6.11 8.08
N ARG A 189 -8.42 5.58 9.18
CA ARG A 189 -7.05 5.88 9.66
C ARG A 189 -5.98 5.19 8.82
N ARG A 190 -6.28 3.99 8.32
CA ARG A 190 -5.31 3.15 7.61
C ARG A 190 -5.02 3.71 6.22
N PRO A 191 -3.75 3.97 5.84
CA PRO A 191 -3.38 4.37 4.50
C PRO A 191 -3.78 3.32 3.45
N ALA A 192 -3.94 3.74 2.20
CA ALA A 192 -4.39 2.88 1.11
C ALA A 192 -3.70 3.20 -0.23
N GLY A 193 -2.43 3.52 -0.18
CA GLY A 193 -1.62 3.85 -1.35
C GLY A 193 -0.89 5.18 -1.22
N ALA A 194 -0.13 5.52 -2.25
CA ALA A 194 0.70 6.72 -2.26
C ALA A 194 -0.13 8.00 -2.11
N VAL A 195 0.41 8.94 -1.34
CA VAL A 195 -0.05 10.32 -1.34
C VAL A 195 0.25 10.96 -2.70
N PHE A 196 -0.65 11.76 -3.24
CA PHE A 196 -0.47 12.38 -4.55
C PHE A 196 -1.06 13.79 -4.63
N LEU A 197 -0.60 14.57 -5.61
CA LEU A 197 -1.15 15.88 -5.93
C LEU A 197 -2.27 15.77 -6.97
N LEU A 198 -3.42 16.35 -6.67
CA LEU A 198 -4.54 16.51 -7.57
C LEU A 198 -4.97 17.98 -7.61
N GLU A 199 -4.82 18.64 -8.77
CA GLU A 199 -5.17 20.05 -8.94
C GLU A 199 -4.55 20.99 -7.87
N GLY A 200 -3.28 20.70 -7.51
CA GLY A 200 -2.54 21.48 -6.51
C GLY A 200 -2.89 21.16 -5.04
N LYS A 201 -3.67 20.11 -4.81
CA LYS A 201 -4.07 19.66 -3.48
C LYS A 201 -3.44 18.32 -3.16
N TRP A 202 -2.94 18.15 -1.97
CA TRP A 202 -2.44 16.89 -1.47
C TRP A 202 -3.58 15.95 -1.11
N ILE A 203 -3.54 14.74 -1.65
CA ILE A 203 -4.58 13.71 -1.44
C ILE A 203 -3.97 12.49 -0.75
N ARG A 204 -4.61 12.09 0.34
CA ARG A 204 -4.32 10.85 1.07
C ARG A 204 -5.41 9.81 0.78
N PRO A 205 -5.09 8.69 0.13
CA PRO A 205 -5.98 7.54 0.09
C PRO A 205 -6.03 6.86 1.47
N ALA A 206 -7.22 6.39 1.85
CA ALA A 206 -7.45 5.68 3.10
C ALA A 206 -8.40 4.51 2.90
N GLN A 207 -8.17 3.41 3.59
CA GLN A 207 -9.08 2.26 3.58
C GLN A 207 -10.34 2.59 4.38
N ASP A 208 -11.51 2.25 3.83
CA ASP A 208 -12.76 2.21 4.58
C ASP A 208 -12.86 0.87 5.32
N CYS A 209 -12.70 0.93 6.64
CA CYS A 209 -12.78 -0.24 7.52
C CYS A 209 -14.11 -0.30 8.32
N GLU A 210 -15.10 0.57 8.05
CA GLU A 210 -16.34 0.64 8.81
C GLU A 210 -17.14 -0.68 8.77
N LYS A 211 -17.28 -1.27 7.59
CA LYS A 211 -18.02 -2.52 7.38
C LYS A 211 -17.13 -3.75 7.22
N GLY A 212 -15.86 -3.61 7.58
CA GLY A 212 -14.86 -4.66 7.47
C GLY A 212 -13.64 -4.19 6.66
N TYR A 213 -12.57 -4.96 6.73
CA TYR A 213 -11.30 -4.66 6.10
C TYR A 213 -11.42 -4.47 4.57
N GLY A 214 -10.87 -3.37 4.04
CA GLY A 214 -10.74 -3.12 2.60
C GLY A 214 -12.05 -2.99 1.83
N LYS A 215 -13.14 -2.53 2.47
CA LYS A 215 -14.47 -2.45 1.83
C LYS A 215 -14.65 -1.26 0.89
N GLY A 216 -13.77 -0.28 0.93
CA GLY A 216 -13.79 0.88 0.06
C GLY A 216 -12.58 1.77 0.29
N LEU A 217 -12.55 2.87 -0.44
CA LEU A 217 -11.50 3.88 -0.34
C LEU A 217 -12.12 5.25 -0.12
N TYR A 218 -11.57 5.98 0.83
CA TYR A 218 -11.77 7.41 0.98
C TYR A 218 -10.56 8.18 0.48
N PHE A 219 -10.80 9.37 -0.04
CA PHE A 219 -9.75 10.30 -0.43
C PHE A 219 -9.91 11.57 0.41
N TYR A 220 -8.85 11.94 1.10
CA TYR A 220 -8.79 13.12 1.95
C TYR A 220 -7.86 14.15 1.35
N GLU A 221 -8.36 15.36 1.12
CA GLU A 221 -7.52 16.52 0.91
C GLU A 221 -6.91 16.88 2.26
N PHE A 222 -5.59 16.95 2.35
CA PHE A 222 -4.89 17.32 3.58
C PHE A 222 -3.89 18.46 3.34
N GLN A 223 -3.54 19.10 4.42
CA GLN A 223 -2.51 20.13 4.47
C GLN A 223 -1.78 20.08 5.82
N MET A 224 -0.58 20.60 5.83
CA MET A 224 0.19 20.90 7.04
C MET A 224 0.47 22.39 7.07
N ASP A 225 0.39 23.00 8.24
CA ASP A 225 0.72 24.41 8.43
C ASP A 225 2.23 24.63 8.65
N GLU A 226 2.64 25.89 8.87
CA GLU A 226 4.03 26.29 9.13
C GLU A 226 4.63 25.69 10.42
N HIS A 227 3.80 25.15 11.31
CA HIS A 227 4.19 24.43 12.52
C HIS A 227 4.18 22.92 12.34
N GLY A 228 3.81 22.44 11.13
CA GLY A 228 3.67 21.03 10.80
C GLY A 228 2.36 20.42 11.31
N GLU A 229 1.37 21.20 11.75
CA GLU A 229 0.09 20.69 12.20
C GLU A 229 -0.73 20.17 11.02
N TYR A 230 -1.12 18.90 11.12
CA TYR A 230 -1.87 18.19 10.08
C TYR A 230 -3.37 18.45 10.20
N SER A 231 -4.01 18.68 9.07
CA SER A 231 -5.48 18.74 8.96
C SER A 231 -5.95 18.11 7.66
N GLU A 232 -7.16 17.52 7.68
CA GLU A 232 -7.73 16.88 6.49
C GLU A 232 -9.23 17.09 6.38
N LYS A 233 -9.75 16.97 5.15
CA LYS A 233 -11.18 16.92 4.85
C LYS A 233 -11.47 15.88 3.77
N THR A 234 -12.65 15.22 3.85
CA THR A 234 -13.08 14.27 2.83
C THR A 234 -13.33 14.96 1.49
N CYS A 235 -12.78 14.43 0.40
CA CYS A 235 -13.09 14.87 -0.95
C CYS A 235 -13.89 13.84 -1.76
N GLU A 236 -13.62 12.55 -1.62
CA GLU A 236 -14.33 11.52 -2.39
C GLU A 236 -14.34 10.19 -1.63
N MET A 237 -15.31 9.35 -1.95
CA MET A 237 -15.36 7.94 -1.55
C MET A 237 -15.54 7.08 -2.79
N LEU A 238 -14.78 5.99 -2.90
CA LEU A 238 -14.96 4.98 -3.93
C LEU A 238 -15.34 3.65 -3.30
N SER A 239 -16.53 3.17 -3.64
CA SER A 239 -16.97 1.82 -3.29
C SER A 239 -16.64 0.83 -4.42
N PRO A 240 -16.55 -0.47 -4.13
CA PRO A 240 -16.36 -1.50 -5.16
C PRO A 240 -17.37 -1.45 -6.29
N GLU A 241 -18.64 -1.13 -5.98
CA GLU A 241 -19.71 -1.01 -6.95
C GLU A 241 -19.48 0.14 -7.94
N GLN A 242 -18.92 1.26 -7.47
CA GLN A 242 -18.59 2.40 -8.32
C GLN A 242 -17.43 2.11 -9.28
N LEU A 243 -16.54 1.19 -8.92
CA LEU A 243 -15.40 0.77 -9.74
C LEU A 243 -15.74 -0.36 -10.70
N SER A 244 -17.03 -0.79 -10.76
CA SER A 244 -17.46 -1.97 -11.56
C SER A 244 -16.70 -3.26 -11.21
N LEU A 245 -16.02 -3.27 -10.09
CA LEU A 245 -15.42 -4.47 -9.52
C LEU A 245 -16.56 -5.27 -8.91
N SER A 246 -17.02 -6.32 -9.58
CA SER A 246 -18.10 -7.12 -9.03
C SER A 246 -17.62 -7.82 -7.76
N TYR A 247 -18.29 -7.55 -6.66
CA TYR A 247 -18.05 -8.22 -5.36
C TYR A 247 -18.13 -9.75 -5.47
N LYS A 248 -18.79 -10.26 -6.51
CA LYS A 248 -18.84 -11.68 -6.84
C LYS A 248 -17.48 -12.30 -7.21
N LEU A 249 -16.57 -11.53 -7.81
CA LEU A 249 -15.22 -12.00 -8.13
C LEU A 249 -14.38 -12.34 -6.88
N TYR A 250 -14.75 -11.78 -5.74
CA TYR A 250 -14.05 -12.03 -4.47
C TYR A 250 -14.60 -13.23 -3.69
N ARG A 251 -15.80 -13.72 -4.03
CA ARG A 251 -16.44 -14.83 -3.31
C ARG A 251 -16.45 -16.15 -4.05
N ASP A 252 -16.41 -16.11 -5.37
CA ASP A 252 -16.65 -17.28 -6.23
C ASP A 252 -15.41 -17.65 -7.08
N GLY A 253 -14.24 -17.02 -6.83
CA GLY A 253 -13.01 -17.21 -7.61
C GLY A 253 -11.99 -18.10 -6.97
#